data_6cbb81110931aaeb61b15bfccb1a72af
#
_entry.id   6cbb81110931aaeb61b15bfccb1a72af
#
_cell.length_a   1.000
_cell.length_b   1.000
_cell.length_c   1.000
_cell.angle_alpha   90.00
_cell.angle_beta   90.00
_cell.angle_gamma   90.00
#
_symmetry.space_group_name_H-M   'P 1'
#
loop_
_entity.id
_entity.type
_entity.pdbx_description
1 polymer ?
#
loop_
_entity_poly.entity_id
_entity_poly.type
_entity_poly.pdbx_seq_one_letter_code
_entity_poly.pdbx_strand_id
1 'polypeptide(L)'
;MKFLIAVSVLLVGLLSPGCKKEDDKAPQSPKPINLPAKAGLMISQSNSFGIDLFRETALAEQGNLMLSPLSASTALSMLLNGCGAETYAQIRDMLGYESLSLDEINENYNSLVNQLLTIDPRIQLALANAVWYRQDFNVKALFLDRMQTAYKASTGSLDFLSPEALTTINNWAKDNTNGKIEKVLDEISPDAVMFLMNALYFKGDWTYKFDKSATAPLPFYPATGNAVDVDMMKAEFPFKSFYGTNCKAIELPYGQQNFAMVLVLPSGPLSEFMNAFNGPVWQEITSGLDASSAQTADLVMPKFRFDFEKVLNDQLKAMGMTDAFNPAMADLSGISDENIFVSFVKQNTFVDVNEEGTEAAAVTTIGIELTSAPEPVVIDKPFIFAIRERMTNTLLFIGKVEMPAY
;
A
#
# COMPACT_ATOMS: atom_id res chain seq x y z
N MET A 1 59.50 69.00 -8.01
CA MET A 1 58.06 68.73 -8.02
C MET A 1 57.83 67.46 -8.86
N LYS A 2 57.69 66.28 -8.23
CA LYS A 2 57.44 65.03 -8.93
C LYS A 2 56.04 64.55 -8.52
N PHE A 3 55.16 64.49 -9.44
CA PHE A 3 53.79 63.94 -9.23
C PHE A 3 53.85 62.40 -9.33
N LEU A 4 53.44 61.71 -8.25
CA LEU A 4 53.18 60.27 -8.26
C LEU A 4 51.70 60.07 -8.63
N ILE A 5 51.51 59.33 -9.71
CA ILE A 5 50.12 58.86 -10.10
C ILE A 5 49.99 57.46 -9.49
N ALA A 6 49.10 57.29 -8.56
CA ALA A 6 48.70 56.00 -8.01
C ALA A 6 47.61 55.38 -8.93
N VAL A 7 47.91 54.22 -9.53
CA VAL A 7 46.95 53.41 -10.30
C VAL A 7 46.30 52.42 -9.33
N SER A 8 45.01 52.64 -9.06
CA SER A 8 44.19 51.68 -8.31
C SER A 8 43.68 50.61 -9.26
N VAL A 9 44.16 49.37 -9.08
CA VAL A 9 43.65 48.20 -9.79
C VAL A 9 42.42 47.72 -9.01
N LEU A 10 41.24 47.84 -9.65
CA LEU A 10 39.95 47.33 -9.14
C LEU A 10 39.84 45.83 -9.49
N LEU A 11 40.03 44.94 -8.51
CA LEU A 11 39.86 43.49 -8.67
C LEU A 11 38.36 43.21 -8.62
N VAL A 12 37.72 43.01 -9.79
CA VAL A 12 36.33 42.52 -9.89
C VAL A 12 36.37 41.01 -9.67
N GLY A 13 36.00 40.59 -8.47
CA GLY A 13 35.79 39.18 -8.15
C GLY A 13 34.51 38.67 -8.85
N LEU A 14 34.69 37.82 -9.87
CA LEU A 14 33.61 37.04 -10.47
C LEU A 14 33.12 36.01 -9.43
N LEU A 15 32.05 36.35 -8.71
CA LEU A 15 31.26 35.38 -7.94
C LEU A 15 30.49 34.52 -8.95
N SER A 16 31.04 33.35 -9.29
CA SER A 16 30.29 32.26 -9.93
C SER A 16 29.22 31.82 -8.96
N PRO A 17 27.93 31.76 -9.34
CA PRO A 17 26.93 31.03 -8.56
C PRO A 17 27.28 29.56 -8.63
N GLY A 18 27.94 29.04 -7.57
CA GLY A 18 28.09 27.62 -7.39
C GLY A 18 26.68 26.98 -7.35
N CYS A 19 26.37 26.17 -8.34
CA CYS A 19 25.28 25.21 -8.20
C CYS A 19 25.53 24.44 -6.90
N LYS A 20 24.70 24.66 -5.90
CA LYS A 20 24.61 23.73 -4.77
C LYS A 20 24.14 22.41 -5.37
N LYS A 21 25.05 21.44 -5.52
CA LYS A 21 24.65 20.04 -5.56
C LYS A 21 23.81 19.84 -4.29
N GLU A 22 22.56 19.44 -4.44
CA GLU A 22 21.83 18.86 -3.33
C GLU A 22 22.71 17.73 -2.80
N ASP A 23 23.21 17.91 -1.60
CA ASP A 23 23.98 16.90 -0.89
C ASP A 23 23.14 15.62 -0.86
N ASP A 24 23.66 14.53 -1.41
CA ASP A 24 23.24 13.15 -1.13
C ASP A 24 23.43 12.91 0.37
N LYS A 25 22.45 13.37 1.16
CA LYS A 25 22.46 13.14 2.60
C LYS A 25 22.29 11.65 2.81
N ALA A 26 23.17 11.09 3.65
CA ALA A 26 23.05 9.72 4.14
C ALA A 26 21.60 9.38 4.50
N PRO A 27 21.15 8.11 4.30
CA PRO A 27 19.79 7.70 4.61
C PRO A 27 19.40 8.13 6.02
N GLN A 28 18.27 8.82 6.14
CA GLN A 28 17.78 9.28 7.43
C GLN A 28 17.11 8.11 8.18
N SER A 29 17.10 8.18 9.50
CA SER A 29 16.34 7.22 10.31
C SER A 29 14.83 7.48 10.19
N PRO A 30 13.98 6.45 10.33
CA PRO A 30 12.53 6.61 10.36
C PRO A 30 12.10 7.64 11.40
N LYS A 31 11.14 8.49 11.05
CA LYS A 31 10.55 9.44 11.99
C LYS A 31 9.47 8.75 12.82
N PRO A 32 9.33 9.07 14.10
CA PRO A 32 8.26 8.52 14.93
C PRO A 32 6.88 9.00 14.47
N ILE A 33 5.88 8.14 14.61
CA ILE A 33 4.46 8.45 14.45
C ILE A 33 3.82 8.48 15.84
N ASN A 34 3.11 9.55 16.15
CA ASN A 34 2.45 9.74 17.44
C ASN A 34 0.94 9.52 17.29
N LEU A 35 0.46 8.40 17.78
CA LEU A 35 -0.93 7.97 17.64
C LEU A 35 -1.68 7.96 18.97
N PRO A 36 -3.03 8.02 18.96
CA PRO A 36 -3.85 7.75 20.14
C PRO A 36 -3.57 6.37 20.73
N ALA A 37 -3.89 6.20 22.02
CA ALA A 37 -3.50 5.02 22.80
C ALA A 37 -3.97 3.66 22.21
N LYS A 38 -5.14 3.62 21.54
CA LYS A 38 -5.69 2.39 20.96
C LYS A 38 -5.40 2.24 19.47
N ALA A 39 -4.71 3.18 18.82
CA ALA A 39 -4.43 3.10 17.39
C ALA A 39 -3.53 1.90 17.04
N GLY A 40 -2.55 1.56 17.90
CA GLY A 40 -1.72 0.37 17.71
C GLY A 40 -2.53 -0.93 17.69
N LEU A 41 -3.56 -1.03 18.53
CA LEU A 41 -4.49 -2.17 18.49
C LEU A 41 -5.27 -2.19 17.17
N MET A 42 -5.88 -1.06 16.77
CA MET A 42 -6.60 -0.95 15.50
C MET A 42 -5.73 -1.36 14.31
N ILE A 43 -4.49 -0.89 14.25
CA ILE A 43 -3.54 -1.23 13.17
C ILE A 43 -3.23 -2.73 13.15
N SER A 44 -2.95 -3.32 14.32
CA SER A 44 -2.69 -4.77 14.45
C SER A 44 -3.87 -5.60 13.95
N GLN A 45 -5.09 -5.24 14.32
CA GLN A 45 -6.30 -5.92 13.90
C GLN A 45 -6.56 -5.72 12.39
N SER A 46 -6.41 -4.49 11.89
CA SER A 46 -6.50 -4.21 10.44
C SER A 46 -5.49 -5.01 9.62
N ASN A 47 -4.27 -5.17 10.14
CA ASN A 47 -3.26 -6.01 9.49
C ASN A 47 -3.68 -7.48 9.49
N SER A 48 -4.19 -8.01 10.61
CA SER A 48 -4.65 -9.40 10.70
C SER A 48 -5.81 -9.66 9.74
N PHE A 49 -6.81 -8.78 9.71
CA PHE A 49 -7.89 -8.81 8.72
C PHE A 49 -7.33 -8.79 7.29
N GLY A 50 -6.39 -7.89 6.99
CA GLY A 50 -5.81 -7.76 5.64
C GLY A 50 -5.00 -8.98 5.21
N ILE A 51 -4.29 -9.62 6.14
CA ILE A 51 -3.57 -10.88 5.89
C ILE A 51 -4.56 -12.03 5.61
N ASP A 52 -5.62 -12.13 6.38
CA ASP A 52 -6.64 -13.16 6.17
C ASP A 52 -7.37 -12.95 4.84
N LEU A 53 -7.72 -11.70 4.49
CA LEU A 53 -8.30 -11.36 3.19
C LEU A 53 -7.36 -11.71 2.03
N PHE A 54 -6.07 -11.40 2.18
CA PHE A 54 -5.04 -11.76 1.21
C PHE A 54 -4.93 -13.27 1.07
N ARG A 55 -4.87 -14.02 2.17
CA ARG A 55 -4.79 -15.49 2.16
C ARG A 55 -6.00 -16.10 1.45
N GLU A 56 -7.23 -15.71 1.82
CA GLU A 56 -8.45 -16.21 1.19
C GLU A 56 -8.48 -15.93 -0.31
N THR A 57 -8.02 -14.72 -0.71
CA THR A 57 -7.93 -14.37 -2.13
C THR A 57 -6.84 -15.18 -2.83
N ALA A 58 -5.66 -15.32 -2.23
CA ALA A 58 -4.51 -16.00 -2.83
C ALA A 58 -4.73 -17.51 -2.98
N LEU A 59 -5.54 -18.11 -2.12
CA LEU A 59 -5.94 -19.52 -2.24
C LEU A 59 -6.97 -19.76 -3.34
N ALA A 60 -7.80 -18.73 -3.64
CA ALA A 60 -8.82 -18.80 -4.69
C ALA A 60 -8.28 -18.42 -6.09
N GLU A 61 -7.23 -17.60 -6.16
CA GLU A 61 -6.72 -17.01 -7.40
C GLU A 61 -5.33 -17.56 -7.77
N GLN A 62 -5.14 -17.83 -9.06
CA GLN A 62 -3.83 -18.18 -9.64
C GLN A 62 -3.15 -16.91 -10.17
N GLY A 63 -1.82 -16.97 -10.28
CA GLY A 63 -1.01 -15.87 -10.81
C GLY A 63 -0.72 -14.78 -9.81
N ASN A 64 -0.24 -13.66 -10.34
CA ASN A 64 0.11 -12.49 -9.53
C ASN A 64 -1.15 -11.81 -9.00
N LEU A 65 -1.09 -11.37 -7.75
CA LEU A 65 -2.16 -10.57 -7.16
C LEU A 65 -1.60 -9.58 -6.13
N MET A 66 -2.33 -8.49 -5.91
CA MET A 66 -2.05 -7.52 -4.86
C MET A 66 -3.36 -6.97 -4.29
N LEU A 67 -3.42 -6.89 -2.98
CA LEU A 67 -4.48 -6.21 -2.24
C LEU A 67 -3.91 -5.07 -1.41
N SER A 68 -4.77 -4.15 -1.02
CA SER A 68 -4.47 -3.12 -0.04
C SER A 68 -5.28 -3.36 1.24
N PRO A 69 -4.67 -3.92 2.30
CA PRO A 69 -5.30 -4.08 3.60
C PRO A 69 -5.81 -2.77 4.18
N LEU A 70 -5.00 -1.70 4.11
CA LEU A 70 -5.40 -0.38 4.60
C LEU A 70 -6.62 0.15 3.86
N SER A 71 -6.66 0.01 2.53
CA SER A 71 -7.80 0.43 1.71
C SER A 71 -9.07 -0.37 2.03
N ALA A 72 -8.97 -1.70 2.16
CA ALA A 72 -10.10 -2.57 2.48
C ALA A 72 -10.67 -2.26 3.87
N SER A 73 -9.81 -2.20 4.91
CA SER A 73 -10.24 -1.86 6.27
C SER A 73 -10.83 -0.45 6.36
N THR A 74 -10.32 0.51 5.57
CA THR A 74 -10.89 1.86 5.49
C THR A 74 -12.31 1.84 4.92
N ALA A 75 -12.53 1.21 3.76
CA ALA A 75 -13.84 1.14 3.13
C ALA A 75 -14.88 0.45 4.03
N LEU A 76 -14.48 -0.64 4.71
CA LEU A 76 -15.34 -1.34 5.66
C LEU A 76 -15.59 -0.52 6.95
N SER A 77 -14.62 0.25 7.42
CA SER A 77 -14.80 1.18 8.55
C SER A 77 -15.74 2.34 8.19
N MET A 78 -15.67 2.83 6.94
CA MET A 78 -16.66 3.80 6.44
C MET A 78 -18.08 3.20 6.44
N LEU A 79 -18.23 1.96 5.93
CA LEU A 79 -19.50 1.24 5.91
C LEU A 79 -20.02 1.01 7.33
N LEU A 80 -19.15 0.64 8.27
CA LEU A 80 -19.48 0.38 9.67
C LEU A 80 -20.20 1.57 10.34
N ASN A 81 -19.88 2.81 9.94
CA ASN A 81 -20.55 4.02 10.41
C ASN A 81 -22.04 4.11 10.00
N GLY A 82 -22.45 3.31 9.04
CA GLY A 82 -23.82 3.25 8.55
C GLY A 82 -24.58 1.97 8.90
N CYS A 83 -23.89 1.01 9.53
CA CYS A 83 -24.47 -0.29 9.88
C CYS A 83 -25.19 -0.27 11.23
N GLY A 84 -26.17 -1.18 11.37
CA GLY A 84 -26.85 -1.49 12.63
C GLY A 84 -26.87 -2.99 12.89
N ALA A 85 -27.37 -3.35 14.06
CA ALA A 85 -27.66 -4.73 14.49
C ALA A 85 -26.56 -5.75 14.14
N GLU A 86 -26.93 -6.88 13.55
CA GLU A 86 -26.02 -7.98 13.19
C GLU A 86 -25.03 -7.59 12.07
N THR A 87 -25.45 -6.77 11.10
CA THR A 87 -24.56 -6.26 10.04
C THR A 87 -23.36 -5.49 10.64
N TYR A 88 -23.62 -4.65 11.65
CA TYR A 88 -22.56 -3.96 12.39
C TYR A 88 -21.65 -4.95 13.11
N ALA A 89 -22.20 -5.93 13.83
CA ALA A 89 -21.45 -6.92 14.58
C ALA A 89 -20.52 -7.73 13.68
N GLN A 90 -21.03 -8.26 12.57
CA GLN A 90 -20.26 -9.06 11.62
C GLN A 90 -19.06 -8.29 11.04
N ILE A 91 -19.26 -7.05 10.61
CA ILE A 91 -18.17 -6.22 10.05
C ILE A 91 -17.15 -5.86 11.13
N ARG A 92 -17.61 -5.43 12.32
CA ARG A 92 -16.75 -5.09 13.46
C ARG A 92 -15.89 -6.29 13.88
N ASP A 93 -16.49 -7.46 14.02
CA ASP A 93 -15.82 -8.67 14.49
C ASP A 93 -14.84 -9.21 13.44
N MET A 94 -15.22 -9.15 12.15
CA MET A 94 -14.33 -9.48 11.03
C MET A 94 -13.09 -8.55 10.98
N LEU A 95 -13.25 -7.26 11.30
CA LEU A 95 -12.13 -6.31 11.40
C LEU A 95 -11.33 -6.46 12.70
N GLY A 96 -11.82 -7.23 13.69
CA GLY A 96 -11.23 -7.40 15.01
C GLY A 96 -11.40 -6.19 15.92
N TYR A 97 -12.44 -5.38 15.73
CA TYR A 97 -12.64 -4.10 16.41
C TYR A 97 -13.56 -4.18 17.64
N GLU A 98 -13.81 -5.36 18.23
CA GLU A 98 -14.75 -5.57 19.32
C GLU A 98 -14.45 -4.72 20.57
N SER A 99 -13.19 -4.39 20.79
CA SER A 99 -12.74 -3.56 21.95
C SER A 99 -12.64 -2.07 21.64
N LEU A 100 -13.06 -1.65 20.42
CA LEU A 100 -13.05 -0.27 19.99
C LEU A 100 -14.48 0.26 19.81
N SER A 101 -14.72 1.48 20.28
CA SER A 101 -15.93 2.21 19.90
C SER A 101 -15.79 2.76 18.47
N LEU A 102 -16.93 3.07 17.84
CA LEU A 102 -16.94 3.66 16.50
C LEU A 102 -16.18 5.00 16.43
N ASP A 103 -16.31 5.81 17.48
CA ASP A 103 -15.58 7.09 17.58
C ASP A 103 -14.06 6.87 17.70
N GLU A 104 -13.62 5.86 18.47
CA GLU A 104 -12.20 5.50 18.55
C GLU A 104 -11.67 4.98 17.21
N ILE A 105 -12.45 4.20 16.46
CA ILE A 105 -12.08 3.74 15.11
C ILE A 105 -11.87 4.96 14.19
N ASN A 106 -12.82 5.89 14.18
CA ASN A 106 -12.79 7.08 13.35
C ASN A 106 -11.62 8.02 13.71
N GLU A 107 -11.38 8.25 15.00
CA GLU A 107 -10.27 9.07 15.49
C GLU A 107 -8.91 8.46 15.16
N ASN A 108 -8.73 7.17 15.46
CA ASN A 108 -7.49 6.44 15.18
C ASN A 108 -7.17 6.43 13.69
N TYR A 109 -8.16 6.18 12.83
CA TYR A 109 -8.01 6.23 11.38
C TYR A 109 -7.56 7.62 10.91
N ASN A 110 -8.26 8.66 11.31
CA ASN A 110 -7.95 10.05 10.92
C ASN A 110 -6.52 10.42 11.37
N SER A 111 -6.14 10.11 12.62
CA SER A 111 -4.81 10.37 13.14
C SER A 111 -3.73 9.62 12.38
N LEU A 112 -3.92 8.33 12.10
CA LEU A 112 -2.98 7.51 11.34
C LEU A 112 -2.76 8.07 9.93
N VAL A 113 -3.83 8.27 9.17
CA VAL A 113 -3.75 8.67 7.76
C VAL A 113 -3.11 10.05 7.62
N ASN A 114 -3.47 11.04 8.45
CA ASN A 114 -2.86 12.36 8.39
C ASN A 114 -1.33 12.32 8.59
N GLN A 115 -0.82 11.41 9.40
CA GLN A 115 0.61 11.27 9.61
C GLN A 115 1.29 10.46 8.49
N LEU A 116 0.66 9.37 8.02
CA LEU A 116 1.20 8.58 6.89
C LEU A 116 1.42 9.43 5.64
N LEU A 117 0.49 10.34 5.33
CA LEU A 117 0.55 11.20 4.14
C LEU A 117 1.71 12.20 4.16
N THR A 118 2.31 12.49 5.31
CA THR A 118 3.29 13.58 5.46
C THR A 118 4.62 13.16 6.07
N ILE A 119 4.73 11.91 6.55
CA ILE A 119 5.88 11.46 7.34
C ILE A 119 7.19 11.43 6.55
N ASP A 120 7.13 11.07 5.28
CA ASP A 120 8.29 10.97 4.40
C ASP A 120 8.09 11.80 3.11
N PRO A 121 8.82 12.93 2.92
CA PRO A 121 8.64 13.78 1.75
C PRO A 121 9.16 13.18 0.44
N ARG A 122 9.89 12.06 0.49
CA ARG A 122 10.35 11.31 -0.69
C ARG A 122 9.35 10.26 -1.16
N ILE A 123 8.26 10.09 -0.41
CA ILE A 123 7.19 9.16 -0.74
C ILE A 123 5.97 9.95 -1.22
N GLN A 124 5.40 9.55 -2.33
CA GLN A 124 4.10 10.01 -2.77
C GLN A 124 3.07 8.97 -2.33
N LEU A 125 2.44 9.23 -1.20
CA LEU A 125 1.31 8.47 -0.71
C LEU A 125 0.06 9.32 -0.89
N ALA A 126 -0.92 8.80 -1.62
CA ALA A 126 -2.25 9.41 -1.71
C ALA A 126 -3.29 8.38 -1.24
N LEU A 127 -4.13 8.81 -0.32
CA LEU A 127 -5.27 8.05 0.16
C LEU A 127 -6.49 8.94 0.06
N ALA A 128 -7.43 8.54 -0.78
CA ALA A 128 -8.64 9.30 -1.04
C ALA A 128 -9.87 8.44 -0.81
N ASN A 129 -10.90 9.05 -0.25
CA ASN A 129 -12.19 8.40 -0.02
C ASN A 129 -13.29 9.19 -0.74
N ALA A 130 -14.33 8.49 -1.19
CA ALA A 130 -15.52 9.12 -1.74
C ALA A 130 -16.78 8.37 -1.36
N VAL A 131 -17.87 9.12 -1.28
CA VAL A 131 -19.24 8.63 -1.18
C VAL A 131 -20.03 9.25 -2.32
N TRP A 132 -20.28 8.45 -3.35
CA TRP A 132 -21.12 8.84 -4.48
C TRP A 132 -22.51 8.20 -4.30
N TYR A 133 -23.58 8.98 -4.35
CA TYR A 133 -24.93 8.48 -4.17
C TYR A 133 -25.89 9.04 -5.22
N ARG A 134 -26.93 8.26 -5.52
CA ARG A 134 -27.94 8.62 -6.52
C ARG A 134 -28.69 9.86 -6.05
N GLN A 135 -28.96 10.80 -6.96
CA GLN A 135 -29.51 12.12 -6.64
C GLN A 135 -30.92 12.07 -6.01
N ASP A 136 -31.69 11.02 -6.27
CA ASP A 136 -33.02 10.81 -5.70
C ASP A 136 -33.00 9.94 -4.43
N PHE A 137 -31.81 9.53 -3.96
CA PHE A 137 -31.64 8.70 -2.78
C PHE A 137 -31.34 9.55 -1.54
N ASN A 138 -32.10 9.31 -0.47
CA ASN A 138 -31.97 10.10 0.76
C ASN A 138 -30.91 9.51 1.70
N VAL A 139 -29.74 10.15 1.79
CA VAL A 139 -28.66 9.80 2.69
C VAL A 139 -28.73 10.63 3.97
N LYS A 140 -28.59 9.97 5.11
CA LYS A 140 -28.61 10.65 6.43
C LYS A 140 -27.42 11.62 6.57
N ALA A 141 -27.72 12.86 6.96
CA ALA A 141 -26.73 13.91 7.12
C ALA A 141 -25.61 13.54 8.10
N LEU A 142 -25.93 12.82 9.18
CA LEU A 142 -24.95 12.34 10.16
C LEU A 142 -23.93 11.38 9.55
N PHE A 143 -24.36 10.50 8.64
CA PHE A 143 -23.45 9.62 7.93
C PHE A 143 -22.50 10.40 7.03
N LEU A 144 -23.03 11.31 6.21
CA LEU A 144 -22.20 12.16 5.34
C LEU A 144 -21.21 13.03 6.13
N ASP A 145 -21.64 13.61 7.26
CA ASP A 145 -20.76 14.39 8.13
C ASP A 145 -19.60 13.53 8.67
N ARG A 146 -19.86 12.31 9.13
CA ARG A 146 -18.82 11.38 9.58
C ARG A 146 -17.84 11.02 8.45
N MET A 147 -18.35 10.79 7.24
CA MET A 147 -17.51 10.51 6.07
C MET A 147 -16.57 11.68 5.76
N GLN A 148 -17.08 12.91 5.80
CA GLN A 148 -16.29 14.12 5.54
C GLN A 148 -15.29 14.41 6.67
N THR A 149 -15.69 14.28 7.93
CA THR A 149 -14.88 14.68 9.08
C THR A 149 -13.81 13.65 9.43
N ALA A 150 -14.16 12.37 9.54
CA ALA A 150 -13.24 11.31 9.94
C ALA A 150 -12.42 10.77 8.77
N TYR A 151 -13.03 10.58 7.61
CA TYR A 151 -12.40 9.93 6.45
C TYR A 151 -11.96 10.91 5.36
N LYS A 152 -12.24 12.21 5.51
CA LYS A 152 -11.97 13.24 4.49
C LYS A 152 -12.56 12.88 3.12
N ALA A 153 -13.67 12.15 3.14
CA ALA A 153 -14.29 11.67 1.93
C ALA A 153 -14.92 12.81 1.11
N SER A 154 -14.69 12.78 -0.19
CA SER A 154 -15.48 13.55 -1.14
C SER A 154 -16.90 12.97 -1.17
N THR A 155 -17.92 13.81 -1.00
CA THR A 155 -19.31 13.36 -1.04
C THR A 155 -20.05 14.09 -2.14
N GLY A 156 -20.85 13.37 -2.94
CA GLY A 156 -21.62 13.96 -4.02
C GLY A 156 -22.79 13.10 -4.49
N SER A 157 -23.88 13.77 -4.87
CA SER A 157 -25.01 13.14 -5.53
C SER A 157 -24.87 13.21 -7.04
N LEU A 158 -25.14 12.11 -7.72
CA LEU A 158 -25.02 11.96 -9.17
C LEU A 158 -26.29 11.35 -9.76
N ASP A 159 -26.61 11.72 -10.99
CA ASP A 159 -27.63 11.01 -11.77
C ASP A 159 -27.03 9.69 -12.29
N PHE A 160 -27.27 8.59 -11.58
CA PHE A 160 -26.72 7.28 -11.92
C PHE A 160 -27.26 6.70 -13.25
N LEU A 161 -28.31 7.28 -13.81
CA LEU A 161 -28.80 6.93 -15.15
C LEU A 161 -28.05 7.68 -16.26
N SER A 162 -27.30 8.71 -15.91
CA SER A 162 -26.51 9.48 -16.86
C SER A 162 -25.11 8.88 -17.06
N PRO A 163 -24.59 8.82 -18.32
CA PRO A 163 -23.20 8.42 -18.59
C PRO A 163 -22.15 9.25 -17.88
N GLU A 164 -22.47 10.50 -17.53
CA GLU A 164 -21.60 11.43 -16.81
C GLU A 164 -21.28 10.95 -15.39
N ALA A 165 -22.21 10.22 -14.74
CA ALA A 165 -21.96 9.65 -13.40
C ALA A 165 -20.82 8.63 -13.44
N LEU A 166 -20.85 7.68 -14.38
CA LEU A 166 -19.79 6.70 -14.58
C LEU A 166 -18.44 7.37 -14.86
N THR A 167 -18.45 8.39 -15.74
CA THR A 167 -17.25 9.16 -16.07
C THR A 167 -16.70 9.91 -14.86
N THR A 168 -17.56 10.53 -14.05
CA THR A 168 -17.17 11.25 -12.83
C THR A 168 -16.51 10.31 -11.82
N ILE A 169 -17.08 9.14 -11.59
CA ILE A 169 -16.57 8.15 -10.64
C ILE A 169 -15.20 7.61 -11.12
N ASN A 170 -15.08 7.24 -12.39
CA ASN A 170 -13.82 6.74 -12.94
C ASN A 170 -12.73 7.82 -12.97
N ASN A 171 -13.06 9.05 -13.33
CA ASN A 171 -12.11 10.17 -13.28
C ASN A 171 -11.63 10.44 -11.85
N TRP A 172 -12.52 10.38 -10.85
CA TRP A 172 -12.11 10.52 -9.45
C TRP A 172 -11.06 9.47 -9.06
N ALA A 173 -11.23 8.21 -9.44
CA ALA A 173 -10.26 7.15 -9.17
C ALA A 173 -8.94 7.41 -9.91
N LYS A 174 -9.00 7.77 -11.18
CA LYS A 174 -7.83 8.12 -12.01
C LYS A 174 -7.04 9.26 -11.41
N ASP A 175 -7.70 10.34 -11.01
CA ASP A 175 -7.04 11.55 -10.47
C ASP A 175 -6.37 11.26 -9.11
N ASN A 176 -6.99 10.43 -8.28
CA ASN A 176 -6.47 10.08 -6.95
C ASN A 176 -5.44 8.92 -6.97
N THR A 177 -5.21 8.29 -8.11
CA THR A 177 -4.20 7.23 -8.29
C THR A 177 -3.12 7.63 -9.31
N ASN A 178 -2.95 8.93 -9.56
CA ASN A 178 -1.97 9.46 -10.53
C ASN A 178 -2.09 8.80 -11.92
N GLY A 179 -3.31 8.55 -12.36
CA GLY A 179 -3.61 7.92 -13.65
C GLY A 179 -3.37 6.41 -13.72
N LYS A 180 -3.05 5.73 -12.61
CA LYS A 180 -2.73 4.29 -12.62
C LYS A 180 -3.95 3.41 -12.61
N ILE A 181 -5.03 3.86 -11.99
CA ILE A 181 -6.32 3.19 -12.02
C ILE A 181 -7.26 4.07 -12.84
N GLU A 182 -7.35 3.77 -14.13
CA GLU A 182 -8.15 4.58 -15.04
C GLU A 182 -9.65 4.28 -14.93
N LYS A 183 -10.00 3.10 -14.41
CA LYS A 183 -11.37 2.62 -14.38
C LYS A 183 -11.61 1.74 -13.15
N VAL A 184 -12.63 2.06 -12.38
CA VAL A 184 -13.07 1.29 -11.20
C VAL A 184 -14.45 0.69 -11.40
N LEU A 185 -15.27 1.26 -12.30
CA LEU A 185 -16.58 0.76 -12.68
C LEU A 185 -16.66 0.63 -14.21
N ASP A 186 -17.25 -0.50 -14.67
CA ASP A 186 -17.58 -0.72 -16.08
C ASP A 186 -18.92 -0.10 -16.42
N GLU A 187 -19.87 -0.23 -15.51
CA GLU A 187 -21.23 0.27 -15.61
C GLU A 187 -21.79 0.61 -14.23
N ILE A 188 -22.85 1.38 -14.19
CA ILE A 188 -23.64 1.62 -12.98
C ILE A 188 -24.94 0.84 -13.12
N SER A 189 -25.17 -0.12 -12.22
CA SER A 189 -26.46 -0.85 -12.19
C SER A 189 -27.61 0.13 -11.94
N PRO A 190 -28.77 -0.02 -12.62
CA PRO A 190 -29.97 0.78 -12.33
C PRO A 190 -30.42 0.70 -10.87
N ASP A 191 -30.12 -0.40 -10.18
CA ASP A 191 -30.48 -0.62 -8.77
C ASP A 191 -29.44 -0.03 -7.80
N ALA A 192 -28.29 0.45 -8.29
CA ALA A 192 -27.28 1.06 -7.44
C ALA A 192 -27.77 2.37 -6.82
N VAL A 193 -27.54 2.54 -5.54
CA VAL A 193 -27.91 3.77 -4.81
C VAL A 193 -26.71 4.51 -4.24
N MET A 194 -25.61 3.79 -3.97
CA MET A 194 -24.41 4.39 -3.37
C MET A 194 -23.14 3.58 -3.69
N PHE A 195 -22.02 4.29 -3.82
CA PHE A 195 -20.67 3.74 -3.85
C PHE A 195 -19.84 4.36 -2.72
N LEU A 196 -19.28 3.50 -1.88
CA LEU A 196 -18.22 3.85 -0.93
C LEU A 196 -16.89 3.47 -1.56
N MET A 197 -16.03 4.45 -1.78
CA MET A 197 -14.81 4.25 -2.53
C MET A 197 -13.58 4.66 -1.71
N ASN A 198 -12.55 3.87 -1.82
CA ASN A 198 -11.21 4.21 -1.35
C ASN A 198 -10.21 4.00 -2.48
N ALA A 199 -9.31 4.95 -2.66
CA ALA A 199 -8.19 4.85 -3.57
C ALA A 199 -6.90 5.04 -2.80
N LEU A 200 -5.98 4.09 -2.90
CA LEU A 200 -4.65 4.17 -2.32
C LEU A 200 -3.60 4.08 -3.43
N TYR A 201 -2.73 5.08 -3.47
CA TYR A 201 -1.59 5.17 -4.37
C TYR A 201 -0.31 5.31 -3.56
N PHE A 202 0.70 4.54 -3.93
CA PHE A 202 2.04 4.61 -3.34
C PHE A 202 3.09 4.68 -4.45
N LYS A 203 3.98 5.67 -4.31
CA LYS A 203 5.20 5.78 -5.10
C LYS A 203 6.35 6.11 -4.17
N GLY A 204 7.38 5.30 -4.20
CA GLY A 204 8.56 5.48 -3.35
C GLY A 204 9.83 5.08 -4.07
N ASP A 205 10.82 5.96 -4.06
CA ASP A 205 12.18 5.63 -4.48
C ASP A 205 12.82 4.72 -3.42
N TRP A 206 13.60 3.72 -3.86
CA TRP A 206 14.43 2.95 -2.93
C TRP A 206 15.37 3.89 -2.16
N THR A 207 15.60 3.63 -0.89
CA THR A 207 16.66 4.30 -0.13
C THR A 207 18.02 4.01 -0.76
N TYR A 208 18.21 2.76 -1.22
CA TYR A 208 19.37 2.29 -1.97
C TYR A 208 18.88 1.75 -3.31
N LYS A 209 19.23 2.44 -4.40
CA LYS A 209 18.76 2.11 -5.76
C LYS A 209 19.57 0.98 -6.38
N PHE A 210 18.95 0.24 -7.28
CA PHE A 210 19.66 -0.70 -8.14
C PHE A 210 20.29 0.02 -9.33
N ASP A 211 21.41 -0.50 -9.82
CA ASP A 211 22.02 -0.02 -11.06
C ASP A 211 21.31 -0.66 -12.26
N LYS A 212 20.72 0.17 -13.13
CA LYS A 212 20.07 -0.29 -14.35
C LYS A 212 21.00 -1.07 -15.27
N SER A 213 22.28 -0.75 -15.27
CA SER A 213 23.31 -1.45 -16.08
C SER A 213 23.62 -2.84 -15.56
N ALA A 214 23.29 -3.16 -14.29
CA ALA A 214 23.45 -4.47 -13.68
C ALA A 214 22.22 -5.36 -13.81
N THR A 215 21.10 -4.83 -14.33
CA THR A 215 19.92 -5.62 -14.63
C THR A 215 20.18 -6.53 -15.85
N ALA A 216 19.91 -7.82 -15.72
CA ALA A 216 20.12 -8.80 -16.77
C ALA A 216 19.06 -9.90 -16.74
N PRO A 217 18.75 -10.53 -17.88
CA PRO A 217 17.92 -11.72 -17.91
C PRO A 217 18.57 -12.87 -17.15
N LEU A 218 17.87 -13.39 -16.12
CA LEU A 218 18.29 -14.55 -15.33
C LEU A 218 17.09 -15.46 -15.10
N PRO A 219 17.30 -16.78 -14.86
CA PRO A 219 16.22 -17.73 -14.71
C PRO A 219 15.39 -17.47 -13.45
N PHE A 220 14.07 -17.46 -13.60
CA PHE A 220 13.07 -17.53 -12.55
C PHE A 220 12.38 -18.91 -12.64
N TYR A 221 12.15 -19.56 -11.51
CA TYR A 221 11.60 -20.91 -11.41
C TYR A 221 10.15 -20.84 -10.90
N PRO A 222 9.13 -20.76 -11.77
CA PRO A 222 7.73 -20.73 -11.35
C PRO A 222 7.33 -22.05 -10.66
N ALA A 223 6.19 -22.05 -9.96
CA ALA A 223 5.69 -23.24 -9.28
C ALA A 223 5.42 -24.42 -10.23
N THR A 224 5.08 -24.11 -11.49
CA THR A 224 4.83 -25.10 -12.55
C THR A 224 5.50 -24.65 -13.85
N GLY A 225 5.94 -25.60 -14.66
CA GLY A 225 6.61 -25.34 -15.94
C GLY A 225 8.14 -25.28 -15.84
N ASN A 226 8.76 -24.77 -16.89
CA ASN A 226 10.20 -24.60 -16.98
C ASN A 226 10.62 -23.23 -16.43
N ALA A 227 11.92 -23.10 -16.09
CA ALA A 227 12.51 -21.81 -15.80
C ALA A 227 12.33 -20.84 -16.98
N VAL A 228 12.07 -19.58 -16.67
CA VAL A 228 11.87 -18.48 -17.63
C VAL A 228 12.85 -17.37 -17.29
N ASP A 229 13.57 -16.87 -18.29
CA ASP A 229 14.43 -15.71 -18.08
C ASP A 229 13.59 -14.44 -17.89
N VAL A 230 13.85 -13.73 -16.78
CA VAL A 230 13.19 -12.47 -16.43
C VAL A 230 14.25 -11.41 -16.10
N ASP A 231 13.90 -10.14 -16.23
CA ASP A 231 14.82 -9.05 -15.89
C ASP A 231 15.08 -9.03 -14.38
N MET A 232 16.26 -9.46 -13.97
CA MET A 232 16.72 -9.47 -12.58
C MET A 232 17.61 -8.25 -12.31
N MET A 233 17.17 -7.42 -11.37
CA MET A 233 17.96 -6.32 -10.81
C MET A 233 18.99 -6.87 -9.84
N LYS A 234 20.20 -6.28 -9.85
CA LYS A 234 21.26 -6.64 -8.90
C LYS A 234 21.87 -5.41 -8.24
N ALA A 235 22.04 -5.47 -6.92
CA ALA A 235 22.80 -4.47 -6.17
C ALA A 235 23.34 -5.06 -4.88
N GLU A 236 24.41 -4.43 -4.35
CA GLU A 236 24.96 -4.69 -3.03
C GLU A 236 24.68 -3.47 -2.13
N PHE A 237 23.90 -3.67 -1.06
CA PHE A 237 23.58 -2.62 -0.09
C PHE A 237 23.11 -3.20 1.25
N PRO A 238 23.04 -2.40 2.33
CA PRO A 238 22.58 -2.89 3.62
C PRO A 238 21.03 -3.07 3.62
N PHE A 239 20.57 -4.27 3.98
CA PHE A 239 19.15 -4.58 4.25
C PHE A 239 19.01 -5.50 5.45
N LYS A 240 17.81 -5.49 6.04
CA LYS A 240 17.48 -6.37 7.17
C LYS A 240 17.02 -7.73 6.64
N SER A 241 17.36 -8.79 7.39
CA SER A 241 16.92 -10.15 7.10
C SER A 241 16.41 -10.82 8.38
N PHE A 242 15.41 -11.68 8.21
CA PHE A 242 14.89 -12.56 9.25
C PHE A 242 14.74 -13.97 8.69
N TYR A 243 15.12 -14.97 9.48
CA TYR A 243 14.98 -16.39 9.15
C TYR A 243 13.94 -16.98 10.07
N GLY A 244 12.70 -17.13 9.57
CA GLY A 244 11.60 -17.82 10.23
C GLY A 244 11.64 -19.32 10.03
N THR A 245 10.68 -20.04 10.62
CA THR A 245 10.62 -21.50 10.55
C THR A 245 10.46 -22.03 9.12
N ASN A 246 9.65 -21.38 8.29
CA ASN A 246 9.31 -21.82 6.93
C ASN A 246 9.53 -20.74 5.86
N CYS A 247 10.23 -19.67 6.20
CA CYS A 247 10.53 -18.60 5.25
C CYS A 247 11.80 -17.83 5.64
N LYS A 248 12.37 -17.15 4.66
CA LYS A 248 13.27 -16.03 4.84
C LYS A 248 12.51 -14.75 4.49
N ALA A 249 12.68 -13.70 5.27
CA ALA A 249 12.16 -12.38 4.94
C ALA A 249 13.29 -11.37 4.84
N ILE A 250 13.15 -10.41 3.93
CA ILE A 250 14.07 -9.26 3.81
C ILE A 250 13.27 -7.98 3.77
N GLU A 251 13.87 -6.87 4.22
CA GLU A 251 13.24 -5.57 4.24
C GLU A 251 14.08 -4.55 3.48
N LEU A 252 13.50 -3.94 2.45
CA LEU A 252 14.09 -2.93 1.58
C LEU A 252 13.44 -1.57 1.86
N PRO A 253 14.17 -0.60 2.42
CA PRO A 253 13.59 0.68 2.79
C PRO A 253 13.37 1.59 1.57
N TYR A 254 12.31 2.38 1.64
CA TYR A 254 12.02 3.49 0.73
C TYR A 254 12.36 4.84 1.35
N GLY A 255 12.66 5.83 0.51
CA GLY A 255 12.78 7.24 0.86
C GLY A 255 13.68 7.50 2.05
N GLN A 256 13.12 8.05 3.13
CA GLN A 256 13.79 8.31 4.41
C GLN A 256 13.60 7.16 5.43
N GLN A 257 13.23 5.97 4.96
CA GLN A 257 13.12 4.73 5.71
C GLN A 257 11.86 4.59 6.61
N ASN A 258 10.89 5.48 6.51
CA ASN A 258 9.60 5.23 7.18
C ASN A 258 8.81 4.10 6.52
N PHE A 259 8.91 3.97 5.21
CA PHE A 259 8.26 2.89 4.46
C PHE A 259 9.28 1.86 4.00
N ALA A 260 8.85 0.62 3.86
CA ALA A 260 9.68 -0.45 3.33
C ALA A 260 8.85 -1.49 2.57
N MET A 261 9.50 -2.15 1.60
CA MET A 261 9.02 -3.41 1.04
C MET A 261 9.58 -4.55 1.87
N VAL A 262 8.72 -5.43 2.30
CA VAL A 262 9.07 -6.73 2.90
C VAL A 262 8.87 -7.78 1.82
N LEU A 263 9.90 -8.58 1.54
CA LEU A 263 9.84 -9.74 0.67
C LEU A 263 9.89 -10.99 1.51
N VAL A 264 8.90 -11.87 1.38
CA VAL A 264 8.82 -13.14 2.10
C VAL A 264 9.06 -14.28 1.11
N LEU A 265 10.11 -15.04 1.36
CA LEU A 265 10.61 -16.12 0.52
C LEU A 265 10.32 -17.44 1.23
N PRO A 266 9.25 -18.17 0.87
CA PRO A 266 8.96 -19.48 1.45
C PRO A 266 10.09 -20.47 1.24
N SER A 267 10.36 -21.33 2.24
CA SER A 267 11.34 -22.41 2.12
C SER A 267 10.84 -23.59 1.26
N GLY A 268 9.52 -23.69 1.07
CA GLY A 268 8.81 -24.66 0.25
C GLY A 268 7.90 -24.00 -0.78
N PRO A 269 6.95 -24.74 -1.36
CA PRO A 269 5.97 -24.19 -2.31
C PRO A 269 5.17 -23.04 -1.71
N LEU A 270 4.98 -21.96 -2.48
CA LEU A 270 4.20 -20.80 -2.03
C LEU A 270 2.77 -21.19 -1.62
N SER A 271 2.13 -22.11 -2.36
CA SER A 271 0.77 -22.59 -2.05
C SER A 271 0.66 -23.26 -0.68
N GLU A 272 1.69 -24.01 -0.27
CA GLU A 272 1.73 -24.63 1.06
C GLU A 272 1.95 -23.57 2.15
N PHE A 273 2.84 -22.62 1.91
CA PHE A 273 3.09 -21.51 2.83
C PHE A 273 1.83 -20.67 3.05
N MET A 274 1.06 -20.40 1.99
CA MET A 274 -0.19 -19.63 2.06
C MET A 274 -1.23 -20.24 3.02
N ASN A 275 -1.32 -21.57 3.15
CA ASN A 275 -2.23 -22.22 4.10
C ASN A 275 -1.93 -21.86 5.56
N ALA A 276 -0.67 -21.60 5.88
CA ALA A 276 -0.22 -21.25 7.24
C ALA A 276 -0.03 -19.73 7.44
N PHE A 277 -0.05 -18.95 6.36
CA PHE A 277 0.21 -17.51 6.43
C PHE A 277 -0.99 -16.76 7.04
N ASN A 278 -0.79 -16.17 8.19
CA ASN A 278 -1.82 -15.48 8.99
C ASN A 278 -1.23 -14.28 9.75
N GLY A 279 -2.05 -13.54 10.48
CA GLY A 279 -1.62 -12.37 11.26
C GLY A 279 -0.46 -12.66 12.23
N PRO A 280 -0.48 -13.73 13.05
CA PRO A 280 0.65 -14.14 13.89
C PRO A 280 1.95 -14.39 13.13
N VAL A 281 1.92 -15.07 11.97
CA VAL A 281 3.12 -15.29 11.15
C VAL A 281 3.65 -13.97 10.58
N TRP A 282 2.77 -13.08 10.13
CA TRP A 282 3.17 -11.74 9.72
C TRP A 282 3.83 -10.95 10.85
N GLN A 283 3.26 -11.00 12.05
CA GLN A 283 3.82 -10.34 13.22
C GLN A 283 5.18 -10.92 13.63
N GLU A 284 5.37 -12.26 13.56
CA GLU A 284 6.68 -12.89 13.77
C GLU A 284 7.71 -12.34 12.77
N ILE A 285 7.38 -12.29 11.49
CA ILE A 285 8.25 -11.78 10.43
C ILE A 285 8.64 -10.33 10.71
N THR A 286 7.67 -9.45 10.95
CA THR A 286 7.94 -8.03 11.14
C THR A 286 8.69 -7.75 12.42
N SER A 287 8.37 -8.42 13.52
CA SER A 287 9.11 -8.31 14.80
C SER A 287 10.56 -8.81 14.64
N GLY A 288 10.78 -9.90 13.91
CA GLY A 288 12.11 -10.41 13.60
C GLY A 288 12.94 -9.45 12.76
N LEU A 289 12.33 -8.84 11.74
CA LEU A 289 12.97 -7.81 10.93
C LEU A 289 13.28 -6.55 11.76
N ASP A 290 12.36 -6.13 12.64
CA ASP A 290 12.57 -4.95 13.50
C ASP A 290 13.72 -5.17 14.50
N ALA A 291 13.87 -6.38 15.01
CA ALA A 291 14.95 -6.78 15.92
C ALA A 291 16.30 -6.98 15.20
N SER A 292 16.29 -7.19 13.87
CA SER A 292 17.54 -7.45 13.12
C SER A 292 18.27 -6.16 12.78
N SER A 293 19.61 -6.26 12.63
CA SER A 293 20.44 -5.20 12.09
C SER A 293 20.62 -5.39 10.59
N ALA A 294 20.68 -4.28 9.85
CA ALA A 294 20.97 -4.32 8.42
C ALA A 294 22.38 -4.86 8.16
N GLN A 295 22.50 -5.75 7.18
CA GLN A 295 23.76 -6.35 6.75
C GLN A 295 23.93 -6.06 5.25
N THR A 296 25.13 -5.62 4.84
CA THR A 296 25.44 -5.45 3.42
C THR A 296 25.60 -6.81 2.76
N ALA A 297 24.82 -7.04 1.72
CA ALA A 297 24.88 -8.27 0.92
C ALA A 297 24.39 -8.01 -0.50
N ASP A 298 24.78 -8.89 -1.42
CA ASP A 298 24.21 -8.92 -2.77
C ASP A 298 22.74 -9.32 -2.73
N LEU A 299 21.89 -8.54 -3.39
CA LEU A 299 20.50 -8.85 -3.65
C LEU A 299 20.27 -8.96 -5.16
N VAL A 300 19.63 -10.06 -5.56
CA VAL A 300 19.14 -10.27 -6.92
C VAL A 300 17.65 -10.52 -6.87
N MET A 301 16.85 -9.66 -7.50
CA MET A 301 15.40 -9.76 -7.50
C MET A 301 14.80 -9.36 -8.85
N PRO A 302 13.65 -9.94 -9.25
CA PRO A 302 13.02 -9.58 -10.51
C PRO A 302 12.39 -8.20 -10.46
N LYS A 303 12.37 -7.54 -11.62
CA LYS A 303 11.41 -6.47 -11.88
C LYS A 303 10.03 -7.12 -12.06
N PHE A 304 9.00 -6.41 -11.60
CA PHE A 304 7.62 -6.85 -11.85
C PHE A 304 6.65 -5.69 -11.89
N ARG A 305 5.66 -5.83 -12.77
CA ARG A 305 4.59 -4.85 -12.93
C ARG A 305 3.29 -5.57 -13.30
N PHE A 306 2.21 -5.23 -12.64
CA PHE A 306 0.88 -5.73 -12.97
C PHE A 306 -0.23 -4.90 -12.33
N ASP A 307 -1.42 -5.02 -12.92
CA ASP A 307 -2.69 -4.57 -12.35
C ASP A 307 -3.40 -5.77 -11.74
N PHE A 308 -4.19 -5.53 -10.69
CA PHE A 308 -5.07 -6.54 -10.14
C PHE A 308 -6.41 -5.93 -9.77
N GLU A 309 -7.47 -6.56 -10.22
CA GLU A 309 -8.85 -6.19 -9.96
C GLU A 309 -9.62 -7.39 -9.39
N LYS A 310 -10.35 -7.19 -8.29
CA LYS A 310 -11.12 -8.25 -7.65
C LYS A 310 -12.34 -7.73 -6.93
N VAL A 311 -13.49 -8.38 -7.19
CA VAL A 311 -14.67 -8.31 -6.33
C VAL A 311 -14.47 -9.27 -5.17
N LEU A 312 -14.53 -8.76 -3.94
CA LEU A 312 -14.15 -9.46 -2.71
C LEU A 312 -15.34 -10.05 -1.95
N ASN A 313 -16.54 -10.04 -2.51
CA ASN A 313 -17.75 -10.47 -1.83
C ASN A 313 -17.65 -11.88 -1.25
N ASP A 314 -17.11 -12.82 -2.02
CA ASP A 314 -17.02 -14.23 -1.59
C ASP A 314 -16.02 -14.40 -0.44
N GLN A 315 -14.87 -13.70 -0.52
CA GLN A 315 -13.87 -13.71 0.54
C GLN A 315 -14.43 -13.09 1.84
N LEU A 316 -15.08 -11.94 1.73
CA LEU A 316 -15.66 -11.25 2.89
C LEU A 316 -16.81 -12.07 3.52
N LYS A 317 -17.64 -12.76 2.71
CA LYS A 317 -18.64 -13.71 3.21
C LYS A 317 -18.01 -14.89 3.93
N ALA A 318 -16.95 -15.47 3.37
CA ALA A 318 -16.19 -16.55 4.00
C ALA A 318 -15.59 -16.13 5.33
N MET A 319 -15.21 -14.84 5.46
CA MET A 319 -14.68 -14.24 6.69
C MET A 319 -15.77 -13.77 7.68
N GLY A 320 -17.07 -13.96 7.37
CA GLY A 320 -18.18 -13.69 8.30
C GLY A 320 -19.08 -12.49 7.94
N MET A 321 -18.74 -11.67 6.95
CA MET A 321 -19.59 -10.55 6.50
C MET A 321 -20.67 -11.06 5.53
N THR A 322 -21.76 -11.62 6.05
CA THR A 322 -22.84 -12.23 5.23
C THR A 322 -24.04 -11.30 5.05
N ASP A 323 -24.49 -10.69 6.14
CA ASP A 323 -25.75 -9.96 6.17
C ASP A 323 -25.72 -8.70 5.31
N ALA A 324 -24.60 -8.00 5.28
CA ALA A 324 -24.44 -6.78 4.47
C ALA A 324 -24.72 -7.01 2.98
N PHE A 325 -24.49 -8.23 2.47
CA PHE A 325 -24.73 -8.61 1.07
C PHE A 325 -26.10 -9.21 0.83
N ASN A 326 -26.93 -9.38 1.87
CA ASN A 326 -28.25 -9.99 1.76
C ASN A 326 -29.32 -8.90 1.88
N PRO A 327 -30.14 -8.66 0.82
CA PRO A 327 -31.16 -7.59 0.84
C PRO A 327 -32.24 -7.78 1.90
N ALA A 328 -32.41 -9.00 2.44
CA ALA A 328 -33.40 -9.29 3.49
C ALA A 328 -32.82 -9.15 4.91
N MET A 329 -31.48 -9.12 5.08
CA MET A 329 -30.79 -9.13 6.38
C MET A 329 -29.97 -7.87 6.64
N ALA A 330 -29.55 -7.18 5.58
CA ALA A 330 -28.70 -5.98 5.70
C ALA A 330 -29.38 -4.90 6.52
N ASP A 331 -28.70 -4.45 7.58
CA ASP A 331 -29.07 -3.27 8.35
C ASP A 331 -28.08 -2.15 8.07
N LEU A 332 -28.42 -1.29 7.13
CA LEU A 332 -27.70 -0.06 6.78
C LEU A 332 -28.51 1.19 7.17
N SER A 333 -29.31 1.06 8.22
CA SER A 333 -30.21 2.10 8.70
C SER A 333 -29.49 3.38 9.14
N GLY A 334 -28.20 3.32 9.44
CA GLY A 334 -27.39 4.51 9.69
C GLY A 334 -27.11 5.34 8.43
N ILE A 335 -27.25 4.75 7.22
CA ILE A 335 -27.08 5.43 5.93
C ILE A 335 -28.39 6.06 5.46
N SER A 336 -29.48 5.28 5.48
CA SER A 336 -30.79 5.68 4.95
C SER A 336 -31.92 5.00 5.73
N ASP A 337 -33.15 5.52 5.59
CA ASP A 337 -34.36 4.85 6.08
C ASP A 337 -34.90 3.84 5.06
N GLU A 338 -34.36 3.82 3.85
CA GLU A 338 -34.70 2.83 2.84
C GLU A 338 -33.93 1.53 3.07
N ASN A 339 -34.55 0.39 2.68
CA ASN A 339 -33.89 -0.91 2.77
C ASN A 339 -32.86 -1.06 1.65
N ILE A 340 -31.57 -1.00 2.01
CA ILE A 340 -30.43 -1.10 1.09
C ILE A 340 -29.47 -2.18 1.55
N PHE A 341 -28.64 -2.66 0.64
CA PHE A 341 -27.61 -3.67 0.91
C PHE A 341 -26.34 -3.39 0.09
N VAL A 342 -25.22 -4.02 0.44
CA VAL A 342 -23.96 -3.91 -0.28
C VAL A 342 -24.01 -4.82 -1.51
N SER A 343 -23.99 -4.24 -2.70
CA SER A 343 -23.95 -5.02 -3.95
C SER A 343 -22.60 -5.69 -4.15
N PHE A 344 -21.52 -4.96 -3.94
CA PHE A 344 -20.17 -5.49 -4.04
C PHE A 344 -19.15 -4.65 -3.24
N VAL A 345 -18.04 -5.28 -2.90
CA VAL A 345 -16.80 -4.64 -2.46
C VAL A 345 -15.71 -5.01 -3.47
N LYS A 346 -15.10 -4.02 -4.10
CA LYS A 346 -14.13 -4.20 -5.19
C LYS A 346 -12.83 -3.50 -4.87
N GLN A 347 -11.72 -4.14 -5.14
CA GLN A 347 -10.40 -3.51 -5.14
C GLN A 347 -9.79 -3.50 -6.53
N ASN A 348 -9.18 -2.37 -6.87
CA ASN A 348 -8.30 -2.20 -8.01
C ASN A 348 -6.95 -1.74 -7.48
N THR A 349 -5.88 -2.44 -7.83
CA THR A 349 -4.51 -2.14 -7.41
C THR A 349 -3.57 -2.16 -8.59
N PHE A 350 -2.47 -1.42 -8.47
CA PHE A 350 -1.39 -1.37 -9.45
C PHE A 350 -0.04 -1.40 -8.73
N VAL A 351 0.91 -2.17 -9.24
CA VAL A 351 2.29 -2.20 -8.77
C VAL A 351 3.27 -2.17 -9.93
N ASP A 352 4.34 -1.40 -9.77
CA ASP A 352 5.48 -1.34 -10.70
C ASP A 352 6.76 -1.25 -9.87
N VAL A 353 7.52 -2.33 -9.82
CA VAL A 353 8.78 -2.45 -9.07
C VAL A 353 9.94 -2.54 -10.05
N ASN A 354 10.84 -1.58 -9.97
CA ASN A 354 11.99 -1.44 -10.83
C ASN A 354 13.23 -0.96 -10.06
N GLU A 355 14.31 -0.66 -10.76
CA GLU A 355 15.62 -0.32 -10.19
C GLU A 355 15.60 0.94 -9.32
N GLU A 356 14.64 1.81 -9.55
CA GLU A 356 14.56 3.09 -8.84
C GLU A 356 13.68 3.04 -7.60
N GLY A 357 12.74 2.10 -7.57
CA GLY A 357 11.76 1.99 -6.50
C GLY A 357 10.46 1.36 -6.96
N THR A 358 9.40 1.72 -6.29
CA THR A 358 8.04 1.53 -6.78
C THR A 358 7.64 2.85 -7.44
N GLU A 359 7.54 2.86 -8.76
CA GLU A 359 7.25 4.03 -9.62
C GLU A 359 8.23 5.22 -9.56
N ALA A 360 9.52 5.07 -9.87
CA ALA A 360 10.48 6.19 -9.82
C ALA A 360 11.33 6.38 -11.09
N ALA A 361 11.90 7.58 -11.25
CA ALA A 361 12.84 7.96 -12.30
C ALA A 361 13.94 8.91 -11.77
N ALA A 362 15.19 8.43 -11.63
CA ALA A 362 16.51 9.08 -11.71
C ALA A 362 17.64 8.36 -10.95
N VAL A 363 18.88 8.40 -11.45
CA VAL A 363 20.01 7.50 -11.06
C VAL A 363 20.99 8.16 -10.10
N THR A 364 21.47 7.40 -9.08
CA THR A 364 22.71 7.69 -8.34
C THR A 364 23.37 6.37 -7.92
N THR A 365 24.65 6.16 -8.28
CA THR A 365 25.42 4.94 -7.97
C THR A 365 26.39 5.18 -6.81
N ILE A 366 26.41 4.28 -5.82
CA ILE A 366 27.41 4.24 -4.74
C ILE A 366 28.12 2.88 -4.79
N GLY A 367 29.44 2.87 -4.95
CA GLY A 367 30.25 1.66 -4.89
C GLY A 367 30.92 1.49 -3.53
N ILE A 368 30.80 0.31 -2.90
CA ILE A 368 31.46 -0.09 -1.65
C ILE A 368 32.07 -1.48 -1.87
N GLU A 369 33.36 -1.65 -1.56
CA GLU A 369 34.06 -2.95 -1.66
C GLU A 369 34.24 -3.59 -0.28
N LEU A 370 33.93 -4.90 -0.13
CA LEU A 370 34.15 -5.69 1.07
C LEU A 370 35.04 -6.91 0.79
N THR A 371 35.84 -7.32 1.82
CA THR A 371 36.80 -8.42 1.72
C THR A 371 36.27 -9.81 2.04
N SER A 372 34.99 -9.94 2.47
CA SER A 372 34.23 -11.20 2.59
C SER A 372 32.72 -10.90 2.47
N ALA A 373 32.15 -11.26 1.33
CA ALA A 373 30.72 -11.05 1.08
C ALA A 373 29.89 -12.16 1.73
N PRO A 374 28.75 -11.84 2.38
CA PRO A 374 27.72 -12.83 2.71
C PRO A 374 27.18 -13.50 1.45
N GLU A 375 26.59 -14.70 1.60
CA GLU A 375 25.91 -15.33 0.45
C GLU A 375 24.84 -14.39 -0.14
N PRO A 376 24.77 -14.28 -1.49
CA PRO A 376 23.80 -13.42 -2.15
C PRO A 376 22.35 -13.90 -1.86
N VAL A 377 21.44 -12.96 -1.72
CA VAL A 377 20.01 -13.24 -1.65
C VAL A 377 19.45 -13.19 -3.05
N VAL A 378 19.01 -14.33 -3.56
CA VAL A 378 18.43 -14.47 -4.91
C VAL A 378 16.94 -14.77 -4.79
N ILE A 379 16.10 -13.96 -5.42
CA ILE A 379 14.64 -14.12 -5.48
C ILE A 379 14.28 -14.65 -6.85
N ASP A 380 14.41 -15.95 -7.03
CA ASP A 380 14.22 -16.66 -8.30
C ASP A 380 13.04 -17.63 -8.29
N LYS A 381 12.18 -17.56 -7.27
CA LYS A 381 10.99 -18.41 -7.09
C LYS A 381 9.80 -17.56 -6.64
N PRO A 382 8.57 -18.09 -6.72
CA PRO A 382 7.38 -17.40 -6.22
C PRO A 382 7.53 -16.88 -4.79
N PHE A 383 7.14 -15.63 -4.56
CA PHE A 383 7.33 -14.93 -3.30
C PHE A 383 6.12 -14.05 -2.94
N ILE A 384 6.05 -13.63 -1.67
CA ILE A 384 5.13 -12.60 -1.20
C ILE A 384 5.90 -11.29 -1.08
N PHE A 385 5.28 -10.18 -1.44
CA PHE A 385 5.76 -8.85 -1.13
C PHE A 385 4.71 -8.07 -0.34
N ALA A 386 5.17 -7.17 0.52
CA ALA A 386 4.30 -6.27 1.25
C ALA A 386 4.94 -4.88 1.37
N ILE A 387 4.14 -3.82 1.32
CA ILE A 387 4.60 -2.46 1.60
C ILE A 387 4.01 -2.05 2.95
N ARG A 388 4.90 -1.74 3.91
CA ARG A 388 4.50 -1.31 5.27
C ARG A 388 5.08 0.04 5.66
N GLU A 389 4.41 0.76 6.55
CA GLU A 389 5.03 1.80 7.35
C GLU A 389 5.67 1.14 8.57
N ARG A 390 6.96 1.42 8.82
CA ARG A 390 7.83 0.65 9.72
C ARG A 390 7.62 0.92 11.21
N MET A 391 7.23 2.15 11.57
CA MET A 391 7.10 2.54 12.98
C MET A 391 5.81 2.02 13.61
N THR A 392 4.75 1.93 12.83
CA THR A 392 3.44 1.44 13.26
C THR A 392 3.14 0.03 12.78
N ASN A 393 3.96 -0.49 11.86
CA ASN A 393 3.71 -1.72 11.11
C ASN A 393 2.43 -1.68 10.26
N THR A 394 1.94 -0.49 9.88
CA THR A 394 0.74 -0.36 9.04
C THR A 394 0.98 -1.00 7.68
N LEU A 395 0.18 -1.99 7.32
CA LEU A 395 0.26 -2.72 6.07
C LEU A 395 -0.55 -2.00 4.98
N LEU A 396 0.16 -1.37 4.03
CA LEU A 396 -0.46 -0.63 2.93
C LEU A 396 -0.89 -1.57 1.82
N PHE A 397 0.03 -2.43 1.38
CA PHE A 397 -0.16 -3.39 0.30
C PHE A 397 0.44 -4.74 0.66
N ILE A 398 -0.15 -5.80 0.14
CA ILE A 398 0.39 -7.15 0.16
C ILE A 398 0.03 -7.88 -1.12
N GLY A 399 0.95 -8.64 -1.67
CA GLY A 399 0.72 -9.40 -2.90
C GLY A 399 1.61 -10.62 -2.99
N LYS A 400 1.31 -11.47 -3.97
CA LYS A 400 2.17 -12.58 -4.40
C LYS A 400 2.59 -12.40 -5.84
N VAL A 401 3.80 -12.82 -6.14
CA VAL A 401 4.34 -12.91 -7.50
C VAL A 401 4.65 -14.37 -7.78
N GLU A 402 3.86 -14.99 -8.67
CA GLU A 402 4.07 -16.36 -9.13
C GLU A 402 4.91 -16.39 -10.40
N MET A 403 4.81 -15.34 -11.24
CA MET A 403 5.59 -15.12 -12.43
C MET A 403 5.84 -13.64 -12.63
N PRO A 404 7.07 -13.14 -12.47
CA PRO A 404 7.40 -11.75 -12.75
C PRO A 404 7.17 -11.44 -14.25
N ALA A 405 6.54 -10.28 -14.50
CA ALA A 405 6.39 -9.71 -15.82
C ALA A 405 6.69 -8.21 -15.74
N TYR A 406 7.36 -7.68 -16.76
CA TYR A 406 7.71 -6.26 -16.82
C TYR A 406 7.59 -5.71 -18.24
#